data_7b63da6c6bc094fe8f0713ff679c713d
#
_entry.id   7b63da6c6bc094fe8f0713ff679c713d
#
_cell.length_a   1.000
_cell.length_b   1.000
_cell.length_c   1.000
_cell.angle_alpha   90.00
_cell.angle_beta   90.00
_cell.angle_gamma   90.00
#
_symmetry.space_group_name_H-M   'P 1'
#
loop_
_entity.id
_entity.type
_entity.pdbx_description
1 polymer ?
#
loop_
_entity_poly.entity_id
_entity_poly.type
_entity_poly.pdbx_seq_one_letter_code
_entity_poly.pdbx_strand_id
1 'polypeptide(L)'
;ERRAESIRAILHAFLWPVFFNEHEAPARRLMGRVMTEPAEVIEPLLNLGFSDVIEQFVVAAAACFPKQDRALIVQKFSFVVGALNLTVLRPSEHIFGPAPVAEVSFDRLLNFSVDGFQQWPSLSDVNKDMA
;
A
#
# COMPACT_ATOMS: atom_id res chain seq x y z
N GLU A 1 -7.61 -6.89 18.13
CA GLU A 1 -6.19 -7.22 18.29
C GLU A 1 -5.69 -8.24 17.29
N ARG A 2 -6.42 -9.36 17.10
CA ARG A 2 -6.09 -10.33 16.06
C ARG A 2 -6.08 -9.72 14.67
N ARG A 3 -7.02 -8.81 14.39
CA ARG A 3 -7.09 -8.12 13.11
C ARG A 3 -5.87 -7.21 12.89
N ALA A 4 -5.45 -6.52 13.94
CA ALA A 4 -4.27 -5.67 13.87
C ALA A 4 -3.01 -6.49 13.59
N GLU A 5 -2.84 -7.63 14.24
CA GLU A 5 -1.71 -8.53 14.02
C GLU A 5 -1.73 -9.12 12.61
N SER A 6 -2.91 -9.54 12.14
CA SER A 6 -3.07 -10.13 10.82
C SER A 6 -2.79 -9.13 9.70
N ILE A 7 -3.34 -7.93 9.79
CA ILE A 7 -3.08 -6.89 8.77
C ILE A 7 -1.63 -6.42 8.82
N ARG A 8 -1.02 -6.37 10.00
CA ARG A 8 0.40 -6.03 10.15
C ARG A 8 1.27 -7.05 9.42
N ALA A 9 0.99 -8.34 9.57
CA ALA A 9 1.74 -9.40 8.88
C ALA A 9 1.61 -9.29 7.37
N ILE A 10 0.41 -9.01 6.87
CA ILE A 10 0.14 -8.85 5.44
C ILE A 10 0.90 -7.63 4.90
N LEU A 11 0.80 -6.49 5.55
CA LEU A 11 1.48 -5.27 5.14
C LEU A 11 2.99 -5.39 5.26
N HIS A 12 3.49 -6.06 6.29
CA HIS A 12 4.92 -6.34 6.43
C HIS A 12 5.41 -7.15 5.23
N ALA A 13 4.70 -8.22 4.87
CA ALA A 13 5.05 -9.05 3.72
C ALA A 13 5.03 -8.27 2.40
N PHE A 14 4.13 -7.29 2.29
CA PHE A 14 4.03 -6.44 1.10
C PHE A 14 5.15 -5.41 1.04
N LEU A 15 5.44 -4.74 2.14
CA LEU A 15 6.34 -3.59 2.18
C LEU A 15 7.81 -3.98 2.34
N TRP A 16 8.12 -5.01 3.14
CA TRP A 16 9.50 -5.37 3.47
C TRP A 16 10.40 -5.58 2.25
N PRO A 17 10.00 -6.37 1.23
CA PRO A 17 10.87 -6.60 0.09
C PRO A 17 11.22 -5.32 -0.68
N VAL A 18 10.28 -4.36 -0.73
CA VAL A 18 10.51 -3.10 -1.46
C VAL A 18 11.58 -2.27 -0.78
N PHE A 19 11.64 -2.27 0.56
CA PHE A 19 12.62 -1.50 1.33
C PHE A 19 13.99 -2.18 1.40
N PHE A 20 14.03 -3.50 1.57
CA PHE A 20 15.23 -4.20 2.02
C PHE A 20 15.74 -5.28 1.08
N ASN A 21 14.96 -5.73 0.11
CA ASN A 21 15.40 -6.75 -0.82
C ASN A 21 16.03 -6.09 -2.05
N GLU A 22 17.36 -6.21 -2.18
CA GLU A 22 18.10 -5.66 -3.32
C GLU A 22 17.67 -6.30 -4.66
N HIS A 23 17.21 -7.54 -4.62
CA HIS A 23 16.72 -8.22 -5.82
C HIS A 23 15.41 -7.60 -6.34
N GLU A 24 14.72 -6.82 -5.50
CA GLU A 24 13.48 -6.11 -5.88
C GLU A 24 13.74 -4.71 -6.45
N ALA A 25 14.99 -4.31 -6.66
CA ALA A 25 15.30 -3.01 -7.26
C ALA A 25 14.63 -2.79 -8.62
N PRO A 26 14.57 -3.81 -9.53
CA PRO A 26 13.81 -3.65 -10.78
C PRO A 26 12.31 -3.43 -10.54
N ALA A 27 11.74 -4.11 -9.55
CA ALA A 27 10.32 -3.93 -9.20
C ALA A 27 10.05 -2.52 -8.66
N ARG A 28 10.97 -1.95 -7.86
CA ARG A 28 10.86 -0.57 -7.39
C ARG A 28 10.87 0.42 -8.55
N ARG A 29 11.75 0.23 -9.53
CA ARG A 29 11.82 1.08 -10.73
C ARG A 29 10.54 0.97 -11.55
N LEU A 30 10.02 -0.24 -11.71
CA LEU A 30 8.76 -0.46 -12.41
C LEU A 30 7.60 0.24 -11.69
N MET A 31 7.55 0.15 -10.37
CA MET A 31 6.53 0.83 -9.58
C MET A 31 6.57 2.35 -9.79
N GLY A 32 7.77 2.94 -9.84
CA GLY A 32 7.94 4.36 -10.14
C GLY A 32 7.40 4.71 -11.52
N ARG A 33 7.65 3.88 -12.52
CA ARG A 33 7.14 4.08 -13.88
C ARG A 33 5.62 3.95 -13.95
N VAL A 34 5.05 3.00 -13.21
CA VAL A 34 3.59 2.82 -13.14
C VAL A 34 2.91 4.10 -12.68
N MET A 35 3.54 4.84 -11.76
CA MET A 35 2.96 6.05 -11.21
C MET A 35 3.12 7.28 -12.12
N THR A 36 4.04 7.26 -13.07
CA THR A 36 4.41 8.44 -13.86
C THR A 36 4.15 8.30 -15.35
N GLU A 37 4.02 7.08 -15.87
CA GLU A 37 3.81 6.83 -17.29
C GLU A 37 2.33 6.81 -17.67
N PRO A 38 1.98 7.12 -18.94
CA PRO A 38 0.60 7.00 -19.41
C PRO A 38 0.04 5.58 -19.30
N ALA A 39 -1.27 5.49 -19.15
CA ALA A 39 -1.97 4.21 -18.99
C ALA A 39 -1.67 3.21 -20.12
N GLU A 40 -1.56 3.69 -21.36
CA GLU A 40 -1.29 2.84 -22.53
C GLU A 40 0.05 2.11 -22.41
N VAL A 41 1.03 2.74 -21.76
CA VAL A 41 2.36 2.14 -21.55
C VAL A 41 2.31 1.12 -20.40
N ILE A 42 1.50 1.39 -19.39
CA ILE A 42 1.48 0.63 -18.13
C ILE A 42 0.61 -0.62 -18.19
N GLU A 43 -0.53 -0.58 -18.90
CA GLU A 43 -1.44 -1.73 -18.99
C GLU A 43 -0.75 -3.05 -19.35
N PRO A 44 0.12 -3.12 -20.39
CA PRO A 44 0.79 -4.37 -20.72
C PRO A 44 1.71 -4.86 -19.58
N LEU A 45 2.32 -3.93 -18.83
CA LEU A 45 3.20 -4.27 -17.71
C LEU A 45 2.42 -4.81 -16.52
N LEU A 46 1.24 -4.26 -16.24
CA LEU A 46 0.37 -4.72 -15.17
C LEU A 46 -0.12 -6.15 -15.42
N ASN A 47 -0.31 -6.52 -16.68
CA ASN A 47 -0.74 -7.87 -17.06
C ASN A 47 0.35 -8.94 -16.91
N LEU A 48 1.59 -8.55 -16.57
CA LEU A 48 2.70 -9.49 -16.36
C LEU A 48 2.80 -10.03 -14.92
N GLY A 49 1.70 -10.03 -14.18
CA GLY A 49 1.63 -10.62 -12.85
C GLY A 49 1.58 -9.64 -11.68
N PHE A 50 1.80 -8.35 -11.93
CA PHE A 50 1.75 -7.33 -10.87
C PHE A 50 0.34 -7.22 -10.27
N SER A 51 -0.68 -7.25 -11.12
CA SER A 51 -2.08 -7.20 -10.67
C SER A 51 -2.46 -8.43 -9.84
N ASP A 52 -1.89 -9.60 -10.14
CA ASP A 52 -2.15 -10.84 -9.39
C ASP A 52 -1.59 -10.74 -7.97
N VAL A 53 -0.40 -10.17 -7.82
CA VAL A 53 0.22 -9.95 -6.50
C VAL A 53 -0.63 -9.00 -5.67
N ILE A 54 -1.06 -7.89 -6.24
CA ILE A 54 -1.93 -6.93 -5.56
C ILE A 54 -3.26 -7.60 -5.17
N GLU A 55 -3.84 -8.40 -6.08
CA GLU A 55 -5.08 -9.11 -5.79
C GLU A 55 -4.94 -10.06 -4.60
N GLN A 56 -3.83 -10.78 -4.49
CA GLN A 56 -3.57 -11.66 -3.35
C GLN A 56 -3.56 -10.87 -2.03
N PHE A 57 -2.93 -9.70 -2.00
CA PHE A 57 -2.92 -8.86 -0.80
C PHE A 57 -4.30 -8.30 -0.48
N VAL A 58 -5.06 -7.90 -1.49
CA VAL A 58 -6.43 -7.41 -1.33
C VAL A 58 -7.33 -8.49 -0.73
N VAL A 59 -7.26 -9.71 -1.25
CA VAL A 59 -8.05 -10.84 -0.74
C VAL A 59 -7.68 -11.14 0.72
N ALA A 60 -6.40 -11.17 1.04
CA ALA A 60 -5.93 -11.43 2.40
C ALA A 60 -6.39 -10.35 3.38
N ALA A 61 -6.30 -9.08 2.99
CA ALA A 61 -6.74 -7.96 3.82
C ALA A 61 -8.26 -7.94 3.99
N ALA A 62 -9.01 -8.25 2.94
CA ALA A 62 -10.46 -8.33 3.01
C ALA A 62 -10.93 -9.41 4.00
N ALA A 63 -10.19 -10.51 4.10
CA ALA A 63 -10.47 -11.55 5.08
C ALA A 63 -10.30 -11.06 6.53
N CYS A 64 -9.38 -10.10 6.76
CA CYS A 64 -9.20 -9.49 8.07
C CYS A 64 -10.34 -8.53 8.45
N PHE A 65 -11.01 -7.94 7.47
CA PHE A 65 -12.03 -6.92 7.68
C PHE A 65 -13.31 -7.26 6.90
N PRO A 66 -14.05 -8.31 7.32
CA PRO A 66 -15.21 -8.78 6.56
C PRO A 66 -16.34 -7.76 6.45
N LYS A 67 -16.35 -6.73 7.30
CA LYS A 67 -17.36 -5.66 7.27
C LYS A 67 -16.96 -4.49 6.36
N GLN A 68 -15.74 -4.47 5.86
CA GLN A 68 -15.29 -3.42 4.94
C GLN A 68 -15.51 -3.85 3.50
N ASP A 69 -15.98 -2.93 2.66
CA ASP A 69 -16.17 -3.17 1.23
C ASP A 69 -14.84 -3.43 0.55
N ARG A 70 -14.86 -4.31 -0.45
CA ARG A 70 -13.68 -4.56 -1.29
C ARG A 70 -13.12 -3.25 -1.87
N ALA A 71 -13.99 -2.35 -2.33
CA ALA A 71 -13.59 -1.06 -2.88
C ALA A 71 -12.80 -0.22 -1.87
N LEU A 72 -13.21 -0.25 -0.59
CA LEU A 72 -12.50 0.44 0.48
C LEU A 72 -11.13 -0.19 0.74
N ILE A 73 -11.04 -1.52 0.76
CA ILE A 73 -9.77 -2.24 0.92
C ILE A 73 -8.81 -1.88 -0.22
N VAL A 74 -9.28 -1.89 -1.46
CA VAL A 74 -8.48 -1.52 -2.64
C VAL A 74 -7.98 -0.08 -2.52
N GLN A 75 -8.84 0.84 -2.11
CA GLN A 75 -8.46 2.24 -1.93
C GLN A 75 -7.40 2.41 -0.85
N LYS A 76 -7.52 1.69 0.27
CA LYS A 76 -6.51 1.71 1.34
C LYS A 76 -5.15 1.21 0.82
N PHE A 77 -5.14 0.14 0.04
CA PHE A 77 -3.92 -0.32 -0.62
C PHE A 77 -3.35 0.73 -1.56
N SER A 78 -4.19 1.43 -2.31
CA SER A 78 -3.70 2.49 -3.21
C SER A 78 -3.02 3.62 -2.44
N PHE A 79 -3.52 3.96 -1.26
CA PHE A 79 -2.89 4.95 -0.39
C PHE A 79 -1.56 4.47 0.14
N VAL A 80 -1.48 3.19 0.53
CA VAL A 80 -0.23 2.58 0.99
C VAL A 80 0.81 2.58 -0.13
N VAL A 81 0.41 2.21 -1.35
CA VAL A 81 1.30 2.22 -2.52
C VAL A 81 1.78 3.64 -2.82
N GLY A 82 0.89 4.63 -2.75
CA GLY A 82 1.25 6.04 -2.94
C GLY A 82 2.28 6.50 -1.91
N ALA A 83 2.03 6.21 -0.64
CA ALA A 83 2.95 6.54 0.44
C ALA A 83 4.31 5.83 0.28
N LEU A 84 4.27 4.56 -0.13
CA LEU A 84 5.46 3.77 -0.40
C LEU A 84 6.31 4.41 -1.51
N ASN A 85 5.67 4.82 -2.61
CA ASN A 85 6.37 5.46 -3.72
C ASN A 85 7.03 6.77 -3.29
N LEU A 86 6.33 7.61 -2.53
CA LEU A 86 6.90 8.86 -2.02
C LEU A 86 8.07 8.61 -1.08
N THR A 87 8.02 7.55 -0.30
CA THR A 87 9.06 7.20 0.67
C THR A 87 10.29 6.61 -0.01
N VAL A 88 10.10 5.66 -0.93
CA VAL A 88 11.19 4.89 -1.54
C VAL A 88 11.83 5.64 -2.71
N LEU A 89 11.03 6.29 -3.56
CA LEU A 89 11.53 6.99 -4.75
C LEU A 89 12.04 8.40 -4.42
N ARG A 90 11.74 8.90 -3.23
CA ARG A 90 12.24 10.15 -2.67
C ARG A 90 12.01 11.42 -3.52
N PRO A 91 10.92 11.53 -4.31
CA PRO A 91 10.65 12.78 -5.00
C PRO A 91 10.29 13.92 -4.04
N SER A 92 9.98 13.57 -2.81
CA SER A 92 9.51 14.51 -1.77
C SER A 92 10.64 15.20 -1.00
N GLU A 93 11.90 14.84 -1.20
CA GLU A 93 13.04 15.44 -0.49
C GLU A 93 13.11 16.96 -0.70
N HIS A 94 12.75 17.44 -1.89
CA HIS A 94 12.74 18.87 -2.20
C HIS A 94 11.62 19.63 -1.47
N ILE A 95 10.58 18.91 -1.02
CA ILE A 95 9.41 19.52 -0.36
C ILE A 95 9.50 19.35 1.16
N PHE A 96 9.82 18.15 1.62
CA PHE A 96 9.76 17.78 3.03
C PHE A 96 11.12 17.62 3.72
N GLY A 97 12.21 17.82 2.96
CA GLY A 97 13.56 17.65 3.49
C GLY A 97 14.04 16.21 3.42
N PRO A 98 15.24 15.94 3.97
CA PRO A 98 15.87 14.61 3.89
C PRO A 98 15.03 13.54 4.59
N ALA A 99 14.95 12.38 3.95
CA ALA A 99 14.23 11.22 4.49
C ALA A 99 15.02 10.56 5.63
N PRO A 100 14.35 9.99 6.62
CA PRO A 100 15.00 9.13 7.63
C PRO A 100 15.64 7.90 6.98
N VAL A 101 16.45 7.17 7.77
CA VAL A 101 17.00 5.89 7.30
C VAL A 101 15.87 4.90 7.01
N ALA A 102 16.16 3.91 6.14
CA ALA A 102 15.15 2.99 5.62
C ALA A 102 14.39 2.24 6.72
N GLU A 103 15.07 1.82 7.78
CA GLU A 103 14.46 1.08 8.89
C GLU A 103 13.40 1.92 9.60
N VAL A 104 13.67 3.20 9.81
CA VAL A 104 12.74 4.13 10.44
C VAL A 104 11.55 4.40 9.53
N SER A 105 11.81 4.65 8.25
CA SER A 105 10.76 4.90 7.26
C SER A 105 9.84 3.69 7.09
N PHE A 106 10.40 2.49 7.05
CA PHE A 106 9.63 1.24 6.96
C PHE A 106 8.73 1.08 8.18
N ASP A 107 9.28 1.23 9.38
CA ASP A 107 8.53 1.05 10.62
C ASP A 107 7.37 2.04 10.72
N ARG A 108 7.63 3.29 10.39
CA ARG A 108 6.61 4.34 10.40
C ARG A 108 5.52 4.11 9.36
N LEU A 109 5.90 3.73 8.14
CA LEU A 109 4.93 3.44 7.09
C LEU A 109 4.08 2.22 7.45
N LEU A 110 4.69 1.18 8.02
CA LEU A 110 3.96 0.00 8.46
C LEU A 110 2.92 0.36 9.52
N ASN A 111 3.32 1.10 10.55
CA ASN A 111 2.42 1.51 11.63
C ASN A 111 1.29 2.42 11.11
N PHE A 112 1.62 3.39 10.29
CA PHE A 112 0.64 4.27 9.66
C PHE A 112 -0.38 3.48 8.84
N SER A 113 0.09 2.50 8.08
CA SER A 113 -0.76 1.66 7.22
C SER A 113 -1.68 0.76 8.04
N VAL A 114 -1.14 0.13 9.10
CA VAL A 114 -1.95 -0.70 10.01
C VAL A 114 -3.08 0.12 10.61
N ASP A 115 -2.77 1.30 11.12
CA ASP A 115 -3.77 2.19 11.71
C ASP A 115 -4.83 2.61 10.68
N GLY A 116 -4.38 2.94 9.47
CA GLY A 116 -5.29 3.33 8.39
C GLY A 116 -6.26 2.22 8.02
N PHE A 117 -5.80 0.97 7.99
CA PHE A 117 -6.68 -0.16 7.69
C PHE A 117 -7.73 -0.39 8.77
N GLN A 118 -7.44 -0.07 10.03
CA GLN A 118 -8.36 -0.30 11.15
C GLN A 118 -9.38 0.82 11.35
N GLN A 119 -9.05 2.06 10.97
CA GLN A 119 -9.78 3.24 11.42
C GLN A 119 -10.98 3.64 10.55
N TRP A 120 -11.05 3.20 9.30
CA TRP A 120 -12.06 3.72 8.38
C TRP A 120 -13.29 2.83 8.34
N PRO A 121 -14.48 3.38 8.67
CA PRO A 121 -15.74 2.64 8.56
C PRO A 121 -16.12 2.45 7.09
N SER A 122 -17.04 1.51 6.85
CA SER A 122 -17.63 1.33 5.52
C SER A 122 -18.52 2.53 5.15
N LEU A 123 -18.77 2.69 3.85
CA LEU A 123 -19.69 3.75 3.37
C LEU A 123 -21.09 3.61 3.99
N SER A 124 -21.53 2.39 4.23
CA SER A 124 -22.83 2.15 4.87
C SER A 124 -22.89 2.72 6.29
N ASP A 125 -21.80 2.63 7.04
CA ASP A 125 -21.74 3.20 8.39
C ASP A 125 -21.68 4.73 8.35
N VAL A 126 -20.95 5.30 7.41
CA VAL A 126 -20.88 6.75 7.19
C VAL A 126 -22.28 7.29 6.85
N ASN A 127 -23.01 6.62 5.97
CA ASN A 127 -24.34 7.06 5.56
C ASN A 127 -25.35 6.99 6.72
N LYS A 128 -25.21 6.06 7.66
CA LYS A 128 -26.04 5.99 8.85
C LYS A 128 -25.84 7.20 9.75
N ASP A 129 -24.59 7.64 9.91
CA ASP A 129 -24.25 8.80 10.74
C ASP A 129 -24.70 10.12 10.10
N MET A 130 -24.82 10.15 8.78
CA MET A 130 -25.26 11.33 8.04
C MET A 130 -26.79 11.43 7.91
N ALA A 131 -27.50 10.37 8.21
CA ALA A 131 -28.96 10.36 8.22
C ALA A 131 -29.50 10.76 9.57
#